data_94ed88f18b79d81ccdc4afe040fb3cef
#
_entry.id   94ed88f18b79d81ccdc4afe040fb3cef
#
_cell.length_a   1.000
_cell.length_b   1.000
_cell.length_c   1.000
_cell.angle_alpha   90.00
_cell.angle_beta   90.00
_cell.angle_gamma   90.00
#
_symmetry.space_group_name_H-M   'P 1'
#
loop_
_entity.id
_entity.type
_entity.pdbx_description
1 polymer ?
#
loop_
_entity_poly.entity_id
_entity_poly.type
_entity_poly.pdbx_seq_one_letter_code
_entity_poly.pdbx_strand_id
1 'polypeptide(L)'
;KGEKENLIEIAAYGEGALPHICANGTGIWYQDYGIRLDSPAHVYRGDVSSAVLLYDAEYIWIHDLEITNKDDIDRQSVAGKTSGEARSEIAERYSAPHKMDRTGVSVVAQNSGTLHEITLQSLMIHDVDGNVYNKHMNNGGIYMTALKPDNEEQTGIARYHGVTVEDCCVWNVSRWGIAVGYSYQHARFAGAQLQEEWFLKYGHENIVLRNNYVKNAGGDGITPMYALRPLVEHNISDSCATEM
;
A
#
# COMPACT_ATOMS: atom_id res chain seq x y z
N LYS A 1 -19.49 3.25 5.80
CA LYS A 1 -18.79 4.48 5.48
C LYS A 1 -19.02 5.49 6.58
N GLY A 2 -17.97 6.24 6.94
CA GLY A 2 -18.12 7.44 7.74
C GLY A 2 -18.74 8.59 6.94
N GLU A 3 -18.91 9.72 7.60
CA GLU A 3 -19.41 10.96 7.00
C GLU A 3 -18.48 12.11 7.41
N LYS A 4 -18.49 13.20 6.66
CA LYS A 4 -17.56 14.32 6.88
C LYS A 4 -17.55 14.86 8.33
N GLU A 5 -18.70 14.85 9.00
CA GLU A 5 -18.83 15.31 10.38
C GLU A 5 -18.84 14.19 11.41
N ASN A 6 -18.78 12.92 10.95
CA ASN A 6 -18.84 11.71 11.75
C ASN A 6 -17.84 10.69 11.21
N LEU A 7 -16.57 10.89 11.51
CA LEU A 7 -15.51 9.95 11.15
C LEU A 7 -15.70 8.61 11.88
N ILE A 8 -15.39 7.52 11.19
CA ILE A 8 -15.20 6.23 11.85
C ILE A 8 -13.78 6.23 12.42
N GLU A 9 -13.67 6.13 13.73
CA GLU A 9 -12.40 5.99 14.44
C GLU A 9 -12.17 4.53 14.81
N ILE A 10 -10.97 4.02 14.50
CA ILE A 10 -10.51 2.68 14.88
C ILE A 10 -9.15 2.85 15.55
N ALA A 11 -9.10 2.61 16.85
CA ALA A 11 -7.91 2.91 17.64
C ALA A 11 -7.72 1.99 18.84
N ALA A 12 -6.57 2.11 19.50
CA ALA A 12 -6.35 1.52 20.80
C ALA A 12 -7.32 2.11 21.84
N TYR A 13 -7.74 1.28 22.77
CA TYR A 13 -8.55 1.69 23.91
C TYR A 13 -7.88 1.30 25.23
N GLY A 14 -7.79 2.25 26.14
CA GLY A 14 -7.20 2.04 27.46
C GLY A 14 -5.68 2.27 27.49
N GLU A 15 -5.04 1.82 28.58
CA GLU A 15 -3.60 1.93 28.79
C GLU A 15 -2.93 0.57 28.57
N GLY A 16 -1.71 0.54 28.02
CA GLY A 16 -0.92 -0.67 27.85
C GLY A 16 -0.18 -0.74 26.51
N ALA A 17 0.14 -1.96 26.08
CA ALA A 17 0.74 -2.19 24.77
C ALA A 17 -0.29 -1.90 23.66
N LEU A 18 0.21 -1.52 22.49
CA LEU A 18 -0.65 -1.33 21.31
C LEU A 18 -1.42 -2.62 20.99
N PRO A 19 -2.71 -2.52 20.66
CA PRO A 19 -3.44 -3.67 20.12
C PRO A 19 -2.76 -4.18 18.84
N HIS A 20 -2.51 -5.48 18.79
CA HIS A 20 -1.79 -6.09 17.69
C HIS A 20 -2.75 -6.86 16.75
N ILE A 21 -2.82 -6.42 15.51
CA ILE A 21 -3.52 -7.10 14.41
C ILE A 21 -2.51 -7.97 13.68
N CYS A 22 -2.71 -9.29 13.75
CA CYS A 22 -1.81 -10.29 13.17
C CYS A 22 -2.56 -11.12 12.12
N ALA A 23 -2.31 -10.89 10.85
CA ALA A 23 -3.03 -11.60 9.78
C ALA A 23 -2.41 -12.97 9.43
N ASN A 24 -1.10 -13.08 9.37
CA ASN A 24 -0.39 -14.31 8.99
C ASN A 24 -0.92 -14.96 7.70
N GLY A 25 -1.17 -14.14 6.67
CA GLY A 25 -1.69 -14.60 5.39
C GLY A 25 -3.20 -14.84 5.33
N THR A 26 -3.94 -14.50 6.38
CA THR A 26 -5.41 -14.45 6.33
C THR A 26 -5.91 -13.10 5.78
N GLY A 27 -7.22 -12.86 5.80
CA GLY A 27 -7.77 -11.61 5.24
C GLY A 27 -7.57 -11.53 3.71
N ILE A 28 -7.81 -12.66 3.01
CA ILE A 28 -7.60 -12.77 1.56
C ILE A 28 -8.73 -12.09 0.80
N TRP A 29 -8.35 -11.26 -0.17
CA TRP A 29 -9.25 -10.66 -1.13
C TRP A 29 -8.64 -10.70 -2.53
N TYR A 30 -9.44 -10.56 -3.56
CA TYR A 30 -8.98 -10.61 -4.94
C TYR A 30 -8.84 -9.19 -5.50
N GLN A 31 -7.61 -8.82 -5.85
CA GLN A 31 -7.32 -7.55 -6.52
C GLN A 31 -7.38 -7.76 -8.03
N ASP A 32 -8.13 -6.90 -8.73
CA ASP A 32 -8.12 -6.84 -10.19
C ASP A 32 -8.25 -5.38 -10.65
N TYR A 33 -7.25 -4.89 -11.36
CA TYR A 33 -7.31 -3.56 -11.94
C TYR A 33 -8.34 -3.42 -13.08
N GLY A 34 -8.90 -4.54 -13.54
CA GLY A 34 -9.85 -4.57 -14.68
C GLY A 34 -9.22 -4.24 -16.02
N ILE A 35 -7.94 -3.91 -16.06
CA ILE A 35 -7.17 -3.57 -17.26
C ILE A 35 -5.68 -3.85 -17.01
N ARG A 36 -4.95 -4.24 -18.04
CA ARG A 36 -3.49 -4.34 -17.98
C ARG A 36 -2.88 -2.94 -17.83
N LEU A 37 -1.96 -2.79 -16.91
CA LEU A 37 -1.40 -1.50 -16.55
C LEU A 37 -0.29 -1.04 -17.49
N ASP A 38 0.72 -1.85 -17.75
CA ASP A 38 1.87 -1.50 -18.60
C ASP A 38 2.46 -2.72 -19.32
N SER A 39 3.29 -3.51 -18.66
CA SER A 39 3.98 -4.65 -19.22
C SER A 39 3.20 -5.95 -19.04
N PRO A 40 3.19 -6.86 -20.02
CA PRO A 40 2.62 -8.20 -19.84
C PRO A 40 3.26 -9.03 -18.73
N ALA A 41 4.49 -8.69 -18.32
CA ALA A 41 5.19 -9.36 -17.25
C ALA A 41 4.73 -8.92 -15.84
N HIS A 42 4.04 -7.78 -15.74
CA HIS A 42 3.58 -7.29 -14.45
C HIS A 42 2.24 -7.89 -14.06
N VAL A 43 2.18 -8.43 -12.87
CA VAL A 43 0.94 -8.95 -12.28
C VAL A 43 -0.01 -7.77 -12.03
N TYR A 44 -1.24 -7.87 -12.49
CA TYR A 44 -2.25 -6.82 -12.34
C TYR A 44 -3.54 -7.33 -11.67
N ARG A 45 -3.58 -8.61 -11.35
CA ARG A 45 -4.68 -9.26 -10.63
C ARG A 45 -4.19 -10.50 -9.89
N GLY A 46 -4.79 -10.79 -8.77
CA GLY A 46 -4.47 -11.97 -7.95
C GLY A 46 -4.95 -11.83 -6.52
N ASP A 47 -4.71 -12.85 -5.74
CA ASP A 47 -5.04 -12.86 -4.32
C ASP A 47 -4.04 -12.02 -3.52
N VAL A 48 -4.57 -11.23 -2.61
CA VAL A 48 -3.83 -10.40 -1.65
C VAL A 48 -4.33 -10.70 -0.25
N SER A 49 -3.42 -10.88 0.68
CA SER A 49 -3.73 -10.90 2.11
C SER A 49 -3.49 -9.52 2.70
N SER A 50 -4.47 -8.95 3.38
CA SER A 50 -4.35 -7.67 4.06
C SER A 50 -4.74 -7.80 5.53
N ALA A 51 -3.86 -7.34 6.44
CA ALA A 51 -4.20 -7.34 7.87
C ALA A 51 -5.34 -6.36 8.16
N VAL A 52 -5.33 -5.22 7.48
CA VAL A 52 -6.43 -4.26 7.47
C VAL A 52 -6.78 -3.95 6.02
N LEU A 53 -8.03 -4.10 5.66
CA LEU A 53 -8.57 -3.79 4.33
C LEU A 53 -9.66 -2.73 4.41
N LEU A 54 -9.42 -1.57 3.84
CA LEU A 54 -10.39 -0.52 3.61
C LEU A 54 -10.81 -0.55 2.13
N TYR A 55 -11.97 -1.10 1.84
CA TYR A 55 -12.47 -1.22 0.47
C TYR A 55 -13.67 -0.30 0.27
N ASP A 56 -13.53 0.65 -0.64
CA ASP A 56 -14.55 1.69 -0.88
C ASP A 56 -15.00 2.41 0.39
N ALA A 57 -14.07 2.59 1.32
CA ALA A 57 -14.29 3.19 2.63
C ALA A 57 -13.70 4.60 2.68
N GLU A 58 -14.42 5.52 3.29
CA GLU A 58 -14.05 6.93 3.40
C GLU A 58 -14.45 7.51 4.75
N TYR A 59 -13.89 8.69 5.11
CA TYR A 59 -14.08 9.34 6.40
C TYR A 59 -13.72 8.42 7.56
N ILE A 60 -12.49 7.88 7.50
CA ILE A 60 -11.95 6.92 8.46
C ILE A 60 -10.64 7.43 9.03
N TRP A 61 -10.49 7.27 10.34
CA TRP A 61 -9.24 7.49 11.06
C TRP A 61 -8.84 6.21 11.80
N ILE A 62 -7.68 5.67 11.45
CA ILE A 62 -7.09 4.49 12.10
C ILE A 62 -5.78 4.89 12.74
N HIS A 63 -5.63 4.61 14.03
CA HIS A 63 -4.44 5.00 14.75
C HIS A 63 -4.09 4.10 15.96
N ASP A 64 -2.84 4.23 16.41
CA ASP A 64 -2.33 3.58 17.63
C ASP A 64 -2.53 2.05 17.61
N LEU A 65 -2.15 1.40 16.52
CA LEU A 65 -2.21 -0.05 16.34
C LEU A 65 -0.85 -0.61 15.91
N GLU A 66 -0.55 -1.83 16.36
CA GLU A 66 0.51 -2.67 15.81
C GLU A 66 -0.06 -3.63 14.78
N ILE A 67 0.58 -3.77 13.62
CA ILE A 67 0.05 -4.55 12.49
C ILE A 67 1.16 -5.41 11.89
N THR A 68 0.91 -6.71 11.76
CA THR A 68 1.83 -7.64 11.09
C THR A 68 1.08 -8.56 10.12
N ASN A 69 1.78 -9.04 9.11
CA ASN A 69 1.27 -10.02 8.16
C ASN A 69 2.39 -10.97 7.73
N LYS A 70 2.86 -11.75 8.70
CA LYS A 70 4.04 -12.62 8.59
C LYS A 70 3.80 -13.83 7.70
N ASP A 71 4.89 -14.34 7.18
CA ASP A 71 5.01 -15.72 6.69
C ASP A 71 5.97 -16.49 7.62
N ASP A 72 5.97 -17.82 7.54
CA ASP A 72 6.91 -18.69 8.27
C ASP A 72 8.35 -18.61 7.74
N ILE A 73 8.75 -17.45 7.20
CA ILE A 73 10.07 -17.27 6.62
C ILE A 73 11.02 -16.74 7.67
N ASP A 74 12.07 -17.49 7.92
CA ASP A 74 13.18 -17.04 8.72
C ASP A 74 14.05 -16.04 7.95
N ARG A 75 13.76 -14.73 8.11
CA ARG A 75 14.55 -13.64 7.53
C ARG A 75 15.99 -13.62 8.06
N GLN A 76 16.27 -14.21 9.22
CA GLN A 76 17.62 -14.29 9.77
C GLN A 76 18.48 -15.25 8.97
N SER A 77 17.87 -16.20 8.24
CA SER A 77 18.60 -17.14 7.40
C SER A 77 19.42 -16.50 6.27
N VAL A 78 19.06 -15.26 5.88
CA VAL A 78 19.79 -14.49 4.87
C VAL A 78 20.73 -13.44 5.46
N ALA A 79 20.73 -13.27 6.79
CA ALA A 79 21.63 -12.35 7.46
C ALA A 79 23.11 -12.79 7.29
N GLY A 80 23.95 -11.85 6.89
CA GLY A 80 25.39 -12.13 6.66
C GLY A 80 25.72 -12.72 5.29
N LYS A 81 24.76 -12.94 4.40
CA LYS A 81 25.01 -13.35 3.00
C LYS A 81 25.40 -12.14 2.14
N THR A 82 26.14 -12.41 1.06
CA THR A 82 26.40 -11.39 0.06
C THR A 82 25.10 -10.96 -0.60
N SER A 83 25.06 -9.74 -1.16
CA SER A 83 23.86 -9.24 -1.84
C SER A 83 23.37 -10.16 -2.97
N GLY A 84 24.28 -10.84 -3.67
CA GLY A 84 23.95 -11.79 -4.72
C GLY A 84 23.34 -13.09 -4.19
N GLU A 85 23.91 -13.64 -3.10
CA GLU A 85 23.40 -14.86 -2.46
C GLU A 85 22.06 -14.61 -1.76
N ALA A 86 21.93 -13.51 -1.03
CA ALA A 86 20.68 -13.10 -0.42
C ALA A 86 19.58 -12.86 -1.47
N ARG A 87 19.94 -12.19 -2.58
CA ARG A 87 19.02 -11.92 -3.69
C ARG A 87 18.54 -13.20 -4.37
N SER A 88 19.44 -14.16 -4.60
CA SER A 88 19.09 -15.44 -5.22
C SER A 88 18.15 -16.26 -4.33
N GLU A 89 18.44 -16.32 -3.03
CA GLU A 89 17.61 -17.04 -2.08
C GLU A 89 16.26 -16.36 -1.82
N ILE A 90 16.27 -15.05 -1.74
CA ILE A 90 15.05 -14.23 -1.67
C ILE A 90 14.23 -14.43 -2.95
N ALA A 91 14.87 -14.38 -4.12
CA ALA A 91 14.19 -14.62 -5.39
C ALA A 91 13.51 -16.01 -5.41
N GLU A 92 14.19 -17.05 -4.98
CA GLU A 92 13.64 -18.40 -4.95
C GLU A 92 12.48 -18.53 -3.96
N ARG A 93 12.59 -17.92 -2.78
CA ARG A 93 11.57 -18.00 -1.73
C ARG A 93 10.38 -17.05 -1.94
N TYR A 94 10.62 -15.87 -2.48
CA TYR A 94 9.62 -14.79 -2.54
C TYR A 94 9.02 -14.53 -3.93
N SER A 95 9.63 -15.06 -4.98
CA SER A 95 9.09 -15.00 -6.34
C SER A 95 8.37 -16.28 -6.79
N ALA A 96 8.23 -17.24 -5.89
CA ALA A 96 7.50 -18.46 -6.22
C ALA A 96 6.08 -18.11 -6.67
N PRO A 97 5.58 -18.67 -7.78
CA PRO A 97 4.28 -18.32 -8.35
C PRO A 97 3.09 -18.46 -7.38
N HIS A 98 3.27 -19.24 -6.33
CA HIS A 98 2.29 -19.48 -5.28
C HIS A 98 2.42 -18.51 -4.09
N LYS A 99 3.41 -17.61 -4.11
CA LYS A 99 3.56 -16.67 -3.01
C LYS A 99 2.61 -15.51 -3.17
N MET A 100 1.70 -15.41 -2.23
CA MET A 100 0.67 -14.38 -2.19
C MET A 100 1.26 -13.02 -1.85
N ASP A 101 0.72 -11.97 -2.43
CA ASP A 101 0.98 -10.61 -2.02
C ASP A 101 0.38 -10.34 -0.65
N ARG A 102 1.07 -9.56 0.18
CA ARG A 102 0.63 -9.23 1.55
C ARG A 102 0.83 -7.76 1.86
N THR A 103 -0.14 -7.19 2.56
CA THR A 103 -0.04 -5.83 3.10
C THR A 103 -0.34 -5.79 4.59
N GLY A 104 0.22 -4.81 5.26
CA GLY A 104 -0.25 -4.40 6.57
C GLY A 104 -1.61 -3.73 6.42
N VAL A 105 -1.67 -2.62 5.71
CA VAL A 105 -2.91 -1.88 5.41
C VAL A 105 -3.08 -1.74 3.90
N SER A 106 -4.21 -2.19 3.38
CA SER A 106 -4.68 -1.90 2.02
C SER A 106 -5.81 -0.90 2.05
N VAL A 107 -5.73 0.12 1.19
CA VAL A 107 -6.84 1.03 0.92
C VAL A 107 -7.17 0.93 -0.56
N VAL A 108 -8.41 0.60 -0.87
CA VAL A 108 -8.87 0.32 -2.23
C VAL A 108 -10.04 1.21 -2.59
N ALA A 109 -9.90 1.98 -3.65
CA ALA A 109 -10.99 2.72 -4.28
C ALA A 109 -11.41 1.99 -5.55
N GLN A 110 -12.70 1.68 -5.71
CA GLN A 110 -13.23 1.06 -6.93
C GLN A 110 -14.60 1.60 -7.32
N ASN A 111 -15.63 1.28 -6.57
CA ASN A 111 -17.02 1.49 -6.97
C ASN A 111 -17.75 2.59 -6.16
N SER A 112 -16.98 3.45 -5.50
CA SER A 112 -17.54 4.55 -4.71
C SER A 112 -17.08 5.93 -5.18
N GLY A 113 -16.49 6.00 -6.38
CA GLY A 113 -15.96 7.24 -6.92
C GLY A 113 -14.73 7.73 -6.15
N THR A 114 -14.67 9.04 -5.91
CA THR A 114 -13.60 9.63 -5.10
C THR A 114 -13.83 9.33 -3.62
N LEU A 115 -12.85 8.70 -2.98
CA LEU A 115 -12.86 8.47 -1.53
C LEU A 115 -12.26 9.67 -0.80
N HIS A 116 -12.88 10.07 0.30
CA HIS A 116 -12.52 11.28 1.05
C HIS A 116 -12.02 10.96 2.46
N GLU A 117 -11.12 11.81 2.95
CA GLU A 117 -10.69 11.90 4.34
C GLU A 117 -10.34 10.53 4.98
N ILE A 118 -9.19 9.99 4.58
CA ILE A 118 -8.64 8.75 5.14
C ILE A 118 -7.37 9.12 5.89
N THR A 119 -7.35 8.88 7.19
CA THR A 119 -6.18 9.14 8.04
C THR A 119 -5.67 7.85 8.63
N LEU A 120 -4.38 7.58 8.41
CA LEU A 120 -3.61 6.52 9.04
C LEU A 120 -2.53 7.18 9.88
N GLN A 121 -2.57 7.00 11.19
CA GLN A 121 -1.71 7.74 12.11
C GLN A 121 -1.12 6.83 13.19
N SER A 122 0.12 7.08 13.59
CA SER A 122 0.76 6.37 14.71
C SER A 122 0.67 4.84 14.61
N LEU A 123 0.76 4.30 13.41
CA LEU A 123 0.72 2.86 13.18
C LEU A 123 2.13 2.28 13.24
N MET A 124 2.28 1.15 13.92
CA MET A 124 3.48 0.31 13.89
C MET A 124 3.23 -0.88 12.97
N ILE A 125 3.78 -0.84 11.75
CA ILE A 125 3.55 -1.88 10.73
C ILE A 125 4.87 -2.58 10.42
N HIS A 126 4.92 -3.88 10.63
CA HIS A 126 6.17 -4.60 10.41
C HIS A 126 5.98 -6.08 10.08
N ASP A 127 7.08 -6.68 9.60
CA ASP A 127 7.10 -8.09 9.25
C ASP A 127 5.92 -8.46 8.33
N VAL A 128 5.86 -7.79 7.19
CA VAL A 128 4.88 -8.07 6.14
C VAL A 128 5.57 -8.82 5.01
N ASP A 129 5.28 -10.11 4.89
CA ASP A 129 6.05 -11.06 4.08
C ASP A 129 5.33 -11.49 2.81
N GLY A 130 5.10 -10.57 1.89
CA GLY A 130 4.51 -10.84 0.58
C GLY A 130 5.55 -11.14 -0.51
N ASN A 131 5.11 -11.14 -1.76
CA ASN A 131 5.95 -11.32 -2.93
C ASN A 131 6.77 -10.05 -3.23
N VAL A 132 8.09 -10.13 -3.19
CA VAL A 132 8.98 -8.97 -3.37
C VAL A 132 9.00 -8.42 -4.79
N TYR A 133 8.55 -9.18 -5.78
CA TYR A 133 8.60 -8.77 -7.19
C TYR A 133 7.31 -8.15 -7.73
N ASN A 134 6.19 -8.31 -7.03
CA ASN A 134 4.89 -7.79 -7.49
C ASN A 134 4.72 -6.32 -7.12
N LYS A 135 5.09 -5.44 -8.04
CA LYS A 135 5.06 -4.00 -7.80
C LYS A 135 3.70 -3.33 -7.96
N HIS A 136 2.76 -3.93 -8.69
CA HIS A 136 1.44 -3.36 -8.92
C HIS A 136 0.37 -3.84 -7.92
N MET A 137 0.67 -4.91 -7.21
CA MET A 137 -0.25 -5.49 -6.24
C MET A 137 -0.12 -4.80 -4.88
N ASN A 138 -1.16 -4.88 -4.08
CA ASN A 138 -1.10 -4.46 -2.69
C ASN A 138 -0.11 -5.35 -1.95
N ASN A 139 1.09 -4.83 -1.70
CA ASN A 139 2.22 -5.59 -1.20
C ASN A 139 3.19 -4.67 -0.43
N GLY A 140 3.33 -4.89 0.86
CA GLY A 140 4.17 -4.08 1.74
C GLY A 140 3.44 -3.53 2.96
N GLY A 141 3.90 -2.41 3.51
CA GLY A 141 3.34 -1.83 4.73
C GLY A 141 1.96 -1.23 4.54
N ILE A 142 1.90 -0.04 3.96
CA ILE A 142 0.66 0.66 3.59
C ILE A 142 0.63 0.78 2.07
N TYR A 143 -0.43 0.30 1.46
CA TYR A 143 -0.61 0.40 0.02
C TYR A 143 -2.01 0.83 -0.36
N MET A 144 -2.12 1.93 -1.09
CA MET A 144 -3.37 2.48 -1.57
C MET A 144 -3.46 2.31 -3.08
N THR A 145 -4.57 1.80 -3.59
CA THR A 145 -4.77 1.57 -5.02
C THR A 145 -6.14 2.01 -5.50
N ALA A 146 -6.21 2.43 -6.76
CA ALA A 146 -7.47 2.68 -7.43
C ALA A 146 -7.69 1.63 -8.52
N LEU A 147 -8.70 0.81 -8.36
CA LEU A 147 -9.13 -0.21 -9.32
C LEU A 147 -10.16 0.38 -10.29
N LYS A 148 -10.28 -0.23 -11.46
CA LYS A 148 -11.26 0.20 -12.46
C LYS A 148 -12.68 0.01 -11.90
N PRO A 149 -13.51 1.05 -11.89
CA PRO A 149 -14.91 0.90 -11.53
C PRO A 149 -15.65 -0.02 -12.50
N ASP A 150 -16.64 -0.75 -12.00
CA ASP A 150 -17.53 -1.56 -12.83
C ASP A 150 -18.31 -0.68 -13.82
N ASN A 151 -18.73 0.49 -13.34
CA ASN A 151 -19.39 1.51 -14.16
C ASN A 151 -18.99 2.93 -13.69
N GLU A 152 -17.96 3.49 -14.33
CA GLU A 152 -17.43 4.82 -13.99
C GLU A 152 -18.46 5.95 -14.19
N GLU A 153 -19.42 5.81 -15.11
CA GLU A 153 -20.46 6.80 -15.33
C GLU A 153 -21.44 6.88 -14.15
N GLN A 154 -21.66 5.77 -13.47
CA GLN A 154 -22.56 5.72 -12.31
C GLN A 154 -21.86 5.99 -10.99
N THR A 155 -20.67 5.44 -10.81
CA THR A 155 -19.95 5.52 -9.52
C THR A 155 -18.99 6.69 -9.44
N GLY A 156 -18.59 7.26 -10.57
CA GLY A 156 -17.52 8.24 -10.65
C GLY A 156 -16.14 7.59 -10.76
N ILE A 157 -15.12 8.44 -10.80
CA ILE A 157 -13.72 8.04 -10.96
C ILE A 157 -13.18 7.54 -9.63
N ALA A 158 -12.63 6.33 -9.60
CA ALA A 158 -11.94 5.78 -8.44
C ALA A 158 -10.62 6.52 -8.21
N ARG A 159 -10.55 7.32 -7.15
CA ARG A 159 -9.39 8.11 -6.72
C ARG A 159 -9.54 8.54 -5.27
N TYR A 160 -8.54 9.24 -4.76
CA TYR A 160 -8.53 9.75 -3.39
C TYR A 160 -8.53 11.27 -3.36
N HIS A 161 -9.21 11.84 -2.36
CA HIS A 161 -9.16 13.25 -2.03
C HIS A 161 -9.10 13.40 -0.49
N GLY A 162 -7.96 13.83 0.03
CA GLY A 162 -7.75 13.92 1.48
C GLY A 162 -7.27 12.60 2.08
N VAL A 163 -6.01 12.26 1.85
CA VAL A 163 -5.33 11.14 2.50
C VAL A 163 -4.20 11.69 3.34
N THR A 164 -4.17 11.32 4.62
CA THR A 164 -3.06 11.62 5.52
C THR A 164 -2.48 10.33 6.06
N VAL A 165 -1.17 10.14 5.88
CA VAL A 165 -0.39 9.10 6.56
C VAL A 165 0.68 9.81 7.37
N GLU A 166 0.58 9.74 8.68
CA GLU A 166 1.48 10.49 9.57
C GLU A 166 1.90 9.71 10.80
N ASP A 167 3.09 10.05 11.31
CA ASP A 167 3.65 9.48 12.53
C ASP A 167 3.73 7.95 12.55
N CYS A 168 3.73 7.32 11.37
CA CYS A 168 3.78 5.86 11.22
C CYS A 168 5.23 5.35 11.21
N CYS A 169 5.43 4.16 11.78
CA CYS A 169 6.68 3.43 11.77
C CYS A 169 6.48 2.12 11.01
N VAL A 170 7.16 1.97 9.86
CA VAL A 170 7.01 0.82 8.95
C VAL A 170 8.37 0.17 8.74
N TRP A 171 8.52 -1.14 9.01
CA TRP A 171 9.81 -1.82 8.79
C TRP A 171 9.67 -3.29 8.45
N ASN A 172 10.71 -3.83 7.81
CA ASN A 172 10.76 -5.24 7.38
C ASN A 172 9.54 -5.63 6.55
N VAL A 173 9.26 -4.89 5.50
CA VAL A 173 8.14 -5.18 4.60
C VAL A 173 8.63 -5.61 3.22
N SER A 174 7.89 -6.51 2.58
CA SER A 174 8.31 -7.20 1.37
C SER A 174 8.55 -6.27 0.19
N ARG A 175 7.73 -5.25 -0.02
CA ARG A 175 7.85 -4.36 -1.19
C ARG A 175 7.78 -2.89 -0.82
N TRP A 176 6.59 -2.32 -0.77
CA TRP A 176 6.39 -0.90 -0.51
C TRP A 176 6.38 -0.59 0.99
N GLY A 177 7.01 0.48 1.40
CA GLY A 177 6.85 0.98 2.77
C GLY A 177 5.49 1.65 2.95
N ILE A 178 5.35 2.86 2.43
CA ILE A 178 4.11 3.64 2.37
C ILE A 178 3.92 4.09 0.93
N ALA A 179 2.87 3.62 0.26
CA ALA A 179 2.59 3.98 -1.11
C ALA A 179 1.13 4.41 -1.31
N VAL A 180 0.96 5.63 -1.81
CA VAL A 180 -0.21 5.94 -2.63
C VAL A 180 0.14 5.39 -4.00
N GLY A 181 -0.37 4.20 -4.29
CA GLY A 181 0.18 3.31 -5.29
C GLY A 181 -0.47 3.43 -6.67
N TYR A 182 -0.53 2.30 -7.35
CA TYR A 182 -0.98 2.26 -8.74
C TYR A 182 -2.48 2.50 -8.90
N SER A 183 -2.84 3.08 -10.04
CA SER A 183 -4.22 3.29 -10.48
C SER A 183 -4.48 2.48 -11.75
N TYR A 184 -5.72 2.11 -11.99
CA TYR A 184 -6.16 1.54 -13.28
C TYR A 184 -5.85 2.43 -14.49
N GLN A 185 -5.48 3.70 -14.26
CA GLN A 185 -5.02 4.64 -15.28
C GLN A 185 -3.49 4.62 -15.47
N HIS A 186 -2.77 3.70 -14.83
CA HIS A 186 -1.30 3.66 -14.84
C HIS A 186 -0.70 3.77 -16.24
N ALA A 187 -1.19 3.00 -17.20
CA ALA A 187 -0.65 3.01 -18.56
C ALA A 187 -0.69 4.40 -19.23
N ARG A 188 -1.62 5.25 -18.83
CA ARG A 188 -1.74 6.62 -19.31
C ARG A 188 -0.82 7.58 -18.57
N PHE A 189 -0.66 7.39 -17.27
CA PHE A 189 0.28 8.18 -16.46
C PHE A 189 1.75 7.84 -16.76
N ALA A 190 2.05 6.58 -17.01
CA ALA A 190 3.40 6.10 -17.31
C ALA A 190 3.82 6.29 -18.78
N GLY A 191 2.91 6.71 -19.65
CA GLY A 191 3.17 6.93 -21.08
C GLY A 191 4.16 8.07 -21.34
N ALA A 192 4.83 8.02 -22.50
CA ALA A 192 5.87 9.00 -22.88
C ALA A 192 5.36 10.45 -23.00
N GLN A 193 4.07 10.67 -22.99
CA GLN A 193 3.43 11.99 -23.03
C GLN A 193 2.40 12.08 -21.91
N LEU A 194 2.90 12.47 -20.74
CA LEU A 194 2.02 12.80 -19.62
C LEU A 194 1.15 14.01 -20.01
N GLN A 195 -0.16 13.79 -20.08
CA GLN A 195 -1.12 14.85 -20.37
C GLN A 195 -1.63 15.42 -19.03
N GLU A 196 -1.45 16.71 -18.83
CA GLU A 196 -1.92 17.43 -17.64
C GLU A 196 -3.41 17.19 -17.38
N GLU A 197 -4.23 17.17 -18.42
CA GLU A 197 -5.67 16.91 -18.32
C GLU A 197 -6.01 15.57 -17.64
N TRP A 198 -5.18 14.54 -17.88
CA TRP A 198 -5.36 13.24 -17.23
C TRP A 198 -5.04 13.29 -15.75
N PHE A 199 -3.98 13.99 -15.38
CA PHE A 199 -3.64 14.19 -13.99
C PHE A 199 -4.71 14.96 -13.25
N LEU A 200 -5.22 16.04 -13.84
CA LEU A 200 -6.30 16.83 -13.26
C LEU A 200 -7.58 16.01 -13.09
N LYS A 201 -7.85 15.08 -14.01
CA LYS A 201 -9.06 14.26 -13.98
C LYS A 201 -8.95 13.05 -13.05
N TYR A 202 -7.86 12.32 -13.11
CA TYR A 202 -7.71 11.00 -12.46
C TYR A 202 -6.72 11.00 -11.30
N GLY A 203 -5.92 12.04 -11.14
CA GLY A 203 -4.94 12.15 -10.08
C GLY A 203 -5.56 12.24 -8.70
N HIS A 204 -4.81 11.79 -7.70
CA HIS A 204 -5.19 11.91 -6.30
C HIS A 204 -4.92 13.33 -5.80
N GLU A 205 -5.77 13.85 -4.94
CA GLU A 205 -5.68 15.22 -4.42
C GLU A 205 -5.54 15.24 -2.89
N ASN A 206 -4.89 16.29 -2.37
CA ASN A 206 -4.70 16.49 -0.93
C ASN A 206 -4.06 15.27 -0.24
N ILE A 207 -2.96 14.80 -0.78
CA ILE A 207 -2.18 13.69 -0.21
C ILE A 207 -1.10 14.26 0.71
N VAL A 208 -1.09 13.83 1.95
CA VAL A 208 -0.12 14.24 2.98
C VAL A 208 0.59 12.99 3.52
N LEU A 209 1.90 12.93 3.36
CA LEU A 209 2.76 11.90 3.94
C LEU A 209 3.81 12.62 4.81
N ARG A 210 3.68 12.57 6.13
CA ARG A 210 4.58 13.31 7.02
C ARG A 210 4.98 12.58 8.28
N ASN A 211 6.16 12.91 8.80
CA ASN A 211 6.70 12.37 10.04
C ASN A 211 6.79 10.83 10.07
N ASN A 212 6.86 10.17 8.93
CA ASN A 212 6.92 8.72 8.89
C ASN A 212 8.36 8.22 8.90
N TYR A 213 8.59 7.09 9.55
CA TYR A 213 9.84 6.35 9.51
C TYR A 213 9.63 5.03 8.79
N VAL A 214 10.34 4.82 7.68
CA VAL A 214 10.29 3.57 6.92
C VAL A 214 11.68 2.96 6.85
N LYS A 215 11.79 1.67 7.20
CA LYS A 215 13.06 0.94 7.17
C LYS A 215 12.93 -0.45 6.57
N ASN A 216 13.94 -0.86 5.80
CA ASN A 216 14.01 -2.20 5.19
C ASN A 216 12.73 -2.54 4.40
N ALA A 217 12.25 -1.64 3.56
CA ALA A 217 11.25 -1.95 2.55
C ALA A 217 11.96 -2.52 1.31
N GLY A 218 11.49 -3.65 0.80
CA GLY A 218 12.09 -4.30 -0.37
C GLY A 218 12.01 -3.43 -1.64
N GLY A 219 10.94 -2.67 -1.80
CA GLY A 219 10.79 -1.63 -2.82
C GLY A 219 10.98 -0.22 -2.24
N ASP A 220 10.31 0.76 -2.83
CA ASP A 220 10.41 2.15 -2.42
C ASP A 220 9.88 2.36 -1.00
N GLY A 221 10.55 3.21 -0.23
CA GLY A 221 10.14 3.52 1.14
C GLY A 221 8.84 4.31 1.20
N ILE A 222 8.79 5.46 0.54
CA ILE A 222 7.63 6.37 0.58
C ILE A 222 7.36 6.92 -0.81
N THR A 223 6.15 6.69 -1.34
CA THR A 223 5.84 7.01 -2.74
C THR A 223 4.42 7.55 -2.90
N PRO A 224 4.25 8.83 -3.25
CA PRO A 224 2.95 9.44 -3.57
C PRO A 224 2.70 9.40 -5.09
N MET A 225 2.43 8.23 -5.66
CA MET A 225 2.16 8.11 -7.11
C MET A 225 0.84 8.79 -7.51
N TYR A 226 0.84 9.41 -8.68
CA TYR A 226 -0.34 10.06 -9.30
C TYR A 226 -1.02 11.12 -8.43
N ALA A 227 -0.33 11.62 -7.42
CA ALA A 227 -0.84 12.68 -6.56
C ALA A 227 -0.57 14.08 -7.15
N LEU A 228 -1.58 14.92 -7.11
CA LEU A 228 -1.49 16.33 -7.50
C LEU A 228 -0.94 17.12 -6.32
N ARG A 229 0.27 17.64 -6.46
CA ARG A 229 0.96 18.47 -5.46
C ARG A 229 0.90 17.87 -4.05
N PRO A 230 1.38 16.63 -3.83
CA PRO A 230 1.37 16.02 -2.51
C PRO A 230 2.28 16.79 -1.56
N LEU A 231 1.92 16.82 -0.28
CA LEU A 231 2.80 17.26 0.78
C LEU A 231 3.57 16.05 1.32
N VAL A 232 4.87 16.03 1.11
CA VAL A 232 5.76 14.95 1.62
C VAL A 232 6.86 15.61 2.43
N GLU A 233 6.77 15.53 3.76
CA GLU A 233 7.69 16.25 4.62
C GLU A 233 8.07 15.48 5.88
N HIS A 234 9.26 15.75 6.41
CA HIS A 234 9.77 15.20 7.67
C HIS A 234 9.75 13.66 7.75
N ASN A 235 9.85 12.98 6.61
CA ASN A 235 9.90 11.52 6.56
C ASN A 235 11.35 11.03 6.53
N ILE A 236 11.58 9.82 7.04
CA ILE A 236 12.85 9.11 6.96
C ILE A 236 12.63 7.78 6.23
N SER A 237 13.41 7.56 5.18
CA SER A 237 13.46 6.27 4.48
C SER A 237 14.88 5.72 4.62
N ASP A 238 15.03 4.61 5.34
CA ASP A 238 16.29 3.98 5.68
C ASP A 238 16.39 2.56 5.10
N SER A 239 17.42 2.29 4.33
CA SER A 239 17.71 0.96 3.78
C SER A 239 16.55 0.36 2.97
N CYS A 240 15.88 1.19 2.18
CA CYS A 240 14.79 0.77 1.28
C CYS A 240 15.30 0.50 -0.15
N ALA A 241 14.42 -0.03 -1.03
CA ALA A 241 14.70 -0.35 -2.42
C ALA A 241 15.87 -1.36 -2.61
N THR A 242 15.93 -2.36 -1.75
CA THR A 242 16.99 -3.39 -1.78
C THR A 242 16.72 -4.49 -2.80
N GLU A 243 15.49 -4.62 -3.30
CA GLU A 243 14.99 -5.72 -4.13
C GLU A 243 14.55 -5.25 -5.55
N MET A 244 15.06 -4.14 -6.03
CA MET A 244 14.73 -3.62 -7.38
C MET A 244 15.70 -4.09 -8.45
#